data_5b42a1906ee3bdcfec9566b78f3ef372
#
_entry.id   5b42a1906ee3bdcfec9566b78f3ef372
#
_cell.length_a   1.000
_cell.length_b   1.000
_cell.length_c   1.000
_cell.angle_alpha   90.00
_cell.angle_beta   90.00
_cell.angle_gamma   90.00
#
_symmetry.space_group_name_H-M   'P 1'
#
loop_
_entity.id
_entity.type
_entity.pdbx_description
1 polymer ?
#
loop_
_entity_poly.entity_id
_entity_poly.type
_entity_poly.pdbx_seq_one_letter_code
_entity_poly.pdbx_strand_id
1 'polypeptide(L)'
;MNILNGNEAFAAMMAGRNILCRAVGELIEFDDLDRFPATIFATPGYEFCIKVETIEVAGITFTKPLTLDDVRDGQDVYTINTYGSSIYISEFGKMTCNALIESINNGFVQRDAENAKLQLQAMSKVLGRELTGDCLVVRLGDDKPKRRTTSKKTDHQAV
;
A
#
# COMPACT_ATOMS: atom_id res chain seq x y z
N MET A 1 -3.57 7.28 -6.23
CA MET A 1 -5.06 7.26 -6.17
C MET A 1 -5.54 6.46 -7.37
N ASN A 2 -6.38 5.46 -7.17
CA ASN A 2 -6.89 4.62 -8.25
C ASN A 2 -8.19 5.22 -8.77
N ILE A 3 -8.21 5.67 -10.03
CA ILE A 3 -9.38 6.23 -10.69
C ILE A 3 -10.25 5.08 -11.21
N LEU A 4 -11.53 5.12 -10.89
CA LEU A 4 -12.54 4.15 -11.29
C LEU A 4 -13.46 4.76 -12.36
N ASN A 5 -13.94 3.92 -13.27
CA ASN A 5 -15.06 4.28 -14.13
C ASN A 5 -16.40 4.14 -13.39
N GLY A 6 -17.51 4.58 -14.01
CA GLY A 6 -18.82 4.55 -13.36
C GLY A 6 -19.29 3.15 -12.94
N ASN A 7 -19.03 2.11 -13.75
CA ASN A 7 -19.42 0.74 -13.42
C ASN A 7 -18.61 0.17 -12.24
N GLU A 8 -17.30 0.43 -12.24
CA GLU A 8 -16.41 0.02 -11.14
C GLU A 8 -16.76 0.74 -9.84
N ALA A 9 -17.05 2.05 -9.93
CA ALA A 9 -17.46 2.85 -8.79
C ALA A 9 -18.81 2.38 -8.23
N PHE A 10 -19.78 2.09 -9.09
CA PHE A 10 -21.07 1.55 -8.67
C PHE A 10 -20.92 0.18 -7.97
N ALA A 11 -20.11 -0.72 -8.53
CA ALA A 11 -19.82 -2.02 -7.93
C ALA A 11 -19.14 -1.86 -6.55
N ALA A 12 -18.18 -0.93 -6.43
CA ALA A 12 -17.53 -0.65 -5.16
C ALA A 12 -18.50 -0.05 -4.12
N MET A 13 -19.40 0.84 -4.53
CA MET A 13 -20.44 1.39 -3.66
C MET A 13 -21.38 0.27 -3.16
N MET A 14 -21.80 -0.64 -4.04
CA MET A 14 -22.65 -1.79 -3.67
C MET A 14 -21.94 -2.74 -2.71
N ALA A 15 -20.60 -2.78 -2.73
CA ALA A 15 -19.77 -3.51 -1.78
C ALA A 15 -19.55 -2.75 -0.46
N GLY A 16 -20.21 -1.61 -0.23
CA GLY A 16 -20.15 -0.83 0.99
C GLY A 16 -18.96 0.13 1.07
N ARG A 17 -18.29 0.41 -0.08
CA ARG A 17 -17.19 1.39 -0.13
C ARG A 17 -17.72 2.81 -0.26
N ASN A 18 -17.08 3.75 0.41
CA ASN A 18 -17.35 5.17 0.23
C ASN A 18 -16.69 5.66 -1.06
N ILE A 19 -17.48 6.21 -1.95
CA ILE A 19 -17.03 6.67 -3.28
C ILE A 19 -17.00 8.20 -3.29
N LEU A 20 -15.93 8.74 -3.87
CA LEU A 20 -15.79 10.16 -4.19
C LEU A 20 -15.91 10.35 -5.71
N CYS A 21 -16.40 11.49 -6.13
CA CYS A 21 -16.65 11.84 -7.53
C CYS A 21 -16.11 13.23 -7.85
N ARG A 22 -15.63 13.42 -9.09
CA ARG A 22 -15.36 14.76 -9.67
C ARG A 22 -15.53 14.72 -11.19
N ALA A 23 -15.70 15.90 -11.80
CA ALA A 23 -15.67 16.01 -13.26
C ALA A 23 -14.25 15.77 -13.80
N VAL A 24 -14.15 15.07 -14.93
CA VAL A 24 -12.88 14.79 -15.60
C VAL A 24 -12.22 16.09 -16.06
N GLY A 25 -10.94 16.27 -15.73
CA GLY A 25 -10.15 17.43 -16.13
C GLY A 25 -10.30 18.65 -15.21
N GLU A 26 -11.10 18.59 -14.18
CA GLU A 26 -11.14 19.64 -13.16
C GLU A 26 -10.00 19.45 -12.14
N LEU A 27 -9.35 20.54 -11.78
CA LEU A 27 -8.32 20.57 -10.72
C LEU A 27 -8.93 20.59 -9.31
N ILE A 28 -10.25 20.37 -9.22
CA ILE A 28 -11.01 20.38 -7.98
C ILE A 28 -10.80 19.03 -7.25
N GLU A 29 -10.82 19.08 -5.95
CA GLU A 29 -10.80 17.87 -5.12
C GLU A 29 -12.04 17.01 -5.37
N PHE A 30 -11.91 15.70 -5.12
CA PHE A 30 -13.05 14.80 -5.18
C PHE A 30 -14.05 15.13 -4.08
N ASP A 31 -15.34 15.17 -4.43
CA ASP A 31 -16.44 15.40 -3.52
C ASP A 31 -17.15 14.11 -3.13
N ASP A 32 -17.79 14.10 -1.96
CA ASP A 32 -18.62 12.99 -1.51
C ASP A 32 -19.79 12.74 -2.47
N LEU A 33 -20.08 11.48 -2.74
CA LEU A 33 -21.11 11.04 -3.69
C LEU A 33 -22.51 11.51 -3.33
N ASP A 34 -22.78 11.79 -2.06
CA ASP A 34 -24.07 12.29 -1.56
C ASP A 34 -24.53 13.60 -2.22
N ARG A 35 -23.60 14.33 -2.83
CA ARG A 35 -23.89 15.59 -3.55
C ARG A 35 -24.33 15.39 -4.98
N PHE A 36 -24.33 14.15 -5.48
CA PHE A 36 -24.62 13.82 -6.86
C PHE A 36 -25.85 12.92 -6.98
N PRO A 37 -26.62 13.04 -8.08
CA PRO A 37 -27.76 12.14 -8.33
C PRO A 37 -27.26 10.70 -8.59
N ALA A 38 -28.11 9.71 -8.32
CA ALA A 38 -27.77 8.30 -8.54
C ALA A 38 -27.38 7.95 -10.00
N THR A 39 -27.80 8.78 -10.95
CA THR A 39 -27.44 8.64 -12.37
C THR A 39 -26.01 9.01 -12.70
N ILE A 40 -25.24 9.56 -11.73
CA ILE A 40 -23.86 10.03 -11.95
C ILE A 40 -22.96 8.93 -12.50
N PHE A 41 -23.16 7.68 -12.08
CA PHE A 41 -22.36 6.54 -12.53
C PHE A 41 -22.50 6.26 -14.04
N ALA A 42 -23.63 6.60 -14.63
CA ALA A 42 -23.91 6.45 -16.06
C ALA A 42 -23.64 7.72 -16.87
N THR A 43 -23.34 8.83 -16.19
CA THR A 43 -23.10 10.13 -16.84
C THR A 43 -21.63 10.22 -17.31
N PRO A 44 -21.38 10.47 -18.61
CA PRO A 44 -20.00 10.63 -19.10
C PRO A 44 -19.38 11.92 -18.53
N GLY A 45 -18.04 11.95 -18.45
CA GLY A 45 -17.32 13.11 -18.00
C GLY A 45 -17.08 13.19 -16.49
N TYR A 46 -17.34 12.11 -15.76
CA TYR A 46 -17.02 12.00 -14.34
C TYR A 46 -16.04 10.86 -14.08
N GLU A 47 -15.18 11.06 -13.10
CA GLU A 47 -14.25 10.08 -12.59
C GLU A 47 -14.49 9.87 -11.10
N PHE A 48 -14.19 8.67 -10.62
CA PHE A 48 -14.50 8.24 -9.27
C PHE A 48 -13.25 7.68 -8.60
N CYS A 49 -13.22 7.72 -7.27
CA CYS A 49 -12.25 6.98 -6.49
C CYS A 49 -12.86 6.49 -5.17
N ILE A 50 -12.24 5.49 -4.56
CA ILE A 50 -12.63 5.04 -3.22
C ILE A 50 -12.02 6.01 -2.21
N LYS A 51 -12.85 6.52 -1.29
CA LYS A 51 -12.41 7.35 -0.17
C LYS A 51 -11.50 6.52 0.74
N VAL A 52 -10.29 7.01 0.95
CA VAL A 52 -9.36 6.40 1.88
C VAL A 52 -9.67 6.89 3.29
N GLU A 53 -10.09 5.98 4.15
CA GLU A 53 -10.33 6.26 5.56
C GLU A 53 -8.99 6.42 6.29
N THR A 54 -8.97 7.33 7.28
CA THR A 54 -7.84 7.52 8.19
C THR A 54 -8.24 7.14 9.59
N ILE A 55 -7.26 6.73 10.38
CA ILE A 55 -7.40 6.48 11.82
C ILE A 55 -6.32 7.27 12.56
N GLU A 56 -6.60 7.60 13.82
CA GLU A 56 -5.65 8.25 14.71
C GLU A 56 -5.31 7.31 15.87
N VAL A 57 -4.02 7.07 16.08
CA VAL A 57 -3.51 6.27 17.21
C VAL A 57 -2.38 7.05 17.88
N ALA A 58 -2.47 7.24 19.17
CA ALA A 58 -1.49 7.98 19.97
C ALA A 58 -1.19 9.41 19.44
N GLY A 59 -2.20 10.07 18.83
CA GLY A 59 -2.07 11.40 18.25
C GLY A 59 -1.37 11.42 16.88
N ILE A 60 -1.18 10.26 16.26
CA ILE A 60 -0.62 10.11 14.90
C ILE A 60 -1.73 9.62 13.98
N THR A 61 -2.00 10.39 12.92
CA THR A 61 -3.00 10.06 11.92
C THR A 61 -2.34 9.37 10.73
N PHE A 62 -2.89 8.25 10.31
CA PHE A 62 -2.46 7.51 9.13
C PHE A 62 -3.65 6.82 8.45
N THR A 63 -3.48 6.33 7.23
CA THR A 63 -4.54 5.63 6.52
C THR A 63 -4.86 4.30 7.20
N LYS A 64 -6.14 3.96 7.23
CA LYS A 64 -6.57 2.64 7.71
C LYS A 64 -5.82 1.54 6.96
N PRO A 65 -5.27 0.53 7.66
CA PRO A 65 -4.56 -0.57 7.01
C PRO A 65 -5.38 -1.25 5.92
N LEU A 66 -4.69 -1.80 4.94
CA LEU A 66 -5.32 -2.55 3.84
C LEU A 66 -6.02 -3.80 4.37
N THR A 67 -7.16 -4.10 3.78
CA THR A 67 -7.85 -5.39 3.91
C THR A 67 -7.66 -6.22 2.63
N LEU A 68 -8.03 -7.49 2.64
CA LEU A 68 -7.96 -8.34 1.43
C LEU A 68 -8.84 -7.81 0.28
N ASP A 69 -9.90 -7.06 0.61
CA ASP A 69 -10.76 -6.42 -0.40
C ASP A 69 -10.11 -5.19 -1.05
N ASP A 70 -9.08 -4.61 -0.41
CA ASP A 70 -8.37 -3.43 -0.90
C ASP A 70 -7.22 -3.76 -1.83
N VAL A 71 -6.73 -5.00 -1.81
CA VAL A 71 -5.52 -5.41 -2.55
C VAL A 71 -5.87 -6.08 -3.87
N ARG A 72 -5.02 -5.88 -4.88
CA ARG A 72 -5.15 -6.46 -6.21
C ARG A 72 -3.80 -7.00 -6.68
N ASP A 73 -3.84 -7.98 -7.57
CA ASP A 73 -2.63 -8.52 -8.20
C ASP A 73 -1.83 -7.42 -8.91
N GLY A 74 -0.52 -7.43 -8.71
CA GLY A 74 0.40 -6.42 -9.24
C GLY A 74 0.53 -5.16 -8.40
N GLN A 75 -0.22 -5.03 -7.30
CA GLN A 75 -0.13 -3.90 -6.40
C GLN A 75 1.02 -4.06 -5.40
N ASP A 76 1.80 -2.99 -5.22
CA ASP A 76 2.77 -2.92 -4.11
C ASP A 76 2.03 -2.74 -2.78
N VAL A 77 2.38 -3.56 -1.81
CA VAL A 77 1.90 -3.50 -0.43
C VAL A 77 3.07 -3.38 0.53
N TYR A 78 2.86 -2.66 1.63
CA TYR A 78 3.90 -2.23 2.56
C TYR A 78 3.67 -2.87 3.93
N THR A 79 4.40 -3.94 4.21
CA THR A 79 4.28 -4.69 5.47
C THR A 79 5.18 -4.10 6.54
N ILE A 80 4.60 -3.81 7.70
CA ILE A 80 5.31 -3.29 8.86
C ILE A 80 6.00 -4.46 9.58
N ASN A 81 7.32 -4.34 9.77
CA ASN A 81 8.06 -5.26 10.61
C ASN A 81 8.06 -4.76 12.06
N THR A 82 7.36 -5.50 12.93
CA THR A 82 7.26 -5.17 14.36
C THR A 82 8.48 -5.59 15.17
N TYR A 83 9.38 -6.41 14.62
CA TYR A 83 10.62 -6.82 15.27
C TYR A 83 11.76 -5.83 15.07
N GLY A 84 11.64 -4.92 14.12
CA GLY A 84 12.64 -3.92 13.80
C GLY A 84 12.02 -2.71 13.09
N SER A 85 12.78 -1.63 12.98
CA SER A 85 12.33 -0.39 12.32
C SER A 85 12.41 -0.53 10.79
N SER A 86 11.68 -1.49 10.22
CA SER A 86 11.70 -1.73 8.77
C SER A 86 10.31 -1.95 8.18
N ILE A 87 10.19 -1.63 6.90
CA ILE A 87 9.00 -1.81 6.09
C ILE A 87 9.40 -2.63 4.87
N TYR A 88 8.67 -3.70 4.62
CA TYR A 88 8.90 -4.56 3.46
C TYR A 88 7.88 -4.26 2.37
N ILE A 89 8.37 -4.00 1.16
CA ILE A 89 7.54 -3.84 -0.04
C ILE A 89 7.45 -5.19 -0.73
N SER A 90 6.22 -5.64 -0.97
CA SER A 90 5.92 -6.87 -1.72
C SER A 90 4.91 -6.58 -2.81
N GLU A 91 5.06 -7.22 -3.98
CA GLU A 91 4.03 -7.18 -5.03
C GLU A 91 2.97 -8.25 -4.73
N PHE A 92 1.74 -7.83 -4.46
CA PHE A 92 0.63 -8.75 -4.21
C PHE A 92 0.32 -9.56 -5.47
N GLY A 93 0.01 -10.83 -5.31
CA GLY A 93 -0.16 -11.79 -6.41
C GLY A 93 1.13 -12.53 -6.74
N LYS A 94 2.26 -11.84 -6.83
CA LYS A 94 3.57 -12.44 -7.12
C LYS A 94 4.28 -12.97 -5.87
N MET A 95 4.21 -12.22 -4.79
CA MET A 95 4.87 -12.51 -3.51
C MET A 95 3.88 -12.93 -2.42
N THR A 96 2.64 -13.29 -2.80
CA THR A 96 1.60 -13.64 -1.84
C THR A 96 1.92 -14.97 -1.18
N CYS A 97 1.97 -14.96 0.14
CA CYS A 97 2.15 -16.12 0.99
C CYS A 97 1.23 -16.00 2.23
N ASN A 98 1.09 -17.08 2.98
CA ASN A 98 0.24 -17.08 4.18
C ASN A 98 0.62 -15.98 5.18
N ALA A 99 1.92 -15.73 5.37
CA ALA A 99 2.40 -14.68 6.27
C ALA A 99 1.97 -13.28 5.83
N LEU A 100 1.93 -13.00 4.51
CA LEU A 100 1.42 -11.73 3.99
C LEU A 100 -0.09 -11.61 4.22
N ILE A 101 -0.85 -12.67 3.95
CA ILE A 101 -2.30 -12.73 4.20
C ILE A 101 -2.61 -12.48 5.68
N GLU A 102 -1.89 -13.13 6.58
CA GLU A 102 -2.03 -12.92 8.02
C GLU A 102 -1.68 -11.48 8.42
N SER A 103 -0.63 -10.90 7.84
CA SER A 103 -0.24 -9.52 8.10
C SER A 103 -1.32 -8.53 7.65
N ILE A 104 -1.98 -8.77 6.51
CA ILE A 104 -3.12 -7.97 6.04
C ILE A 104 -4.28 -8.10 7.03
N ASN A 105 -4.67 -9.32 7.39
CA ASN A 105 -5.79 -9.57 8.31
C ASN A 105 -5.55 -8.99 9.71
N ASN A 106 -4.30 -8.89 10.13
CA ASN A 106 -3.92 -8.31 11.42
C ASN A 106 -3.69 -6.79 11.37
N GLY A 107 -3.85 -6.14 10.22
CA GLY A 107 -3.73 -4.69 10.07
C GLY A 107 -2.28 -4.18 10.04
N PHE A 108 -1.32 -4.99 9.63
CA PHE A 108 0.10 -4.61 9.53
C PHE A 108 0.55 -4.27 8.11
N VAL A 109 -0.39 -4.06 7.18
CA VAL A 109 -0.06 -3.76 5.78
C VAL A 109 -0.71 -2.45 5.35
N GLN A 110 0.12 -1.56 4.81
CA GLN A 110 -0.27 -0.25 4.33
C GLN A 110 -0.15 -0.12 2.81
N ARG A 111 -0.75 0.93 2.26
CA ARG A 111 -0.79 1.25 0.84
C ARG A 111 0.44 1.97 0.32
N ASP A 112 1.22 2.56 1.22
CA ASP A 112 2.45 3.30 0.91
C ASP A 112 3.42 3.32 2.11
N ALA A 113 4.67 3.70 1.85
CA ALA A 113 5.74 3.73 2.84
C ALA A 113 5.51 4.78 3.92
N GLU A 114 4.91 5.92 3.59
CA GLU A 114 4.69 7.02 4.53
C GLU A 114 3.67 6.61 5.60
N ASN A 115 2.52 6.10 5.19
CA ASN A 115 1.51 5.61 6.13
C ASN A 115 2.00 4.40 6.94
N ALA A 116 2.82 3.52 6.35
CA ALA A 116 3.45 2.44 7.08
C ALA A 116 4.41 2.94 8.19
N LYS A 117 5.20 3.99 7.91
CA LYS A 117 6.06 4.63 8.91
C LYS A 117 5.25 5.29 10.02
N LEU A 118 4.20 6.03 9.67
CA LEU A 118 3.31 6.67 10.65
C LEU A 118 2.63 5.65 11.55
N GLN A 119 2.15 4.54 10.99
CA GLN A 119 1.57 3.45 11.77
C GLN A 119 2.60 2.82 12.72
N LEU A 120 3.83 2.56 12.25
CA LEU A 120 4.89 2.01 13.09
C LEU A 120 5.26 2.96 14.24
N GLN A 121 5.33 4.26 13.97
CA GLN A 121 5.54 5.29 14.99
C GLN A 121 4.40 5.32 16.03
N ALA A 122 3.15 5.25 15.56
CA ALA A 122 1.98 5.23 16.44
C ALA A 122 2.00 4.01 17.36
N MET A 123 2.28 2.82 16.81
CA MET A 123 2.39 1.58 17.59
C MET A 123 3.51 1.65 18.63
N SER A 124 4.68 2.16 18.27
CA SER A 124 5.79 2.34 19.21
C SER A 124 5.44 3.30 20.33
N LYS A 125 4.76 4.40 20.00
CA LYS A 125 4.32 5.40 20.98
C LYS A 125 3.29 4.84 21.97
N VAL A 126 2.36 4.00 21.50
CA VAL A 126 1.41 3.29 22.37
C VAL A 126 2.14 2.43 23.41
N LEU A 127 3.26 1.80 23.01
CA LEU A 127 4.09 0.98 23.90
C LEU A 127 5.07 1.79 24.75
N GLY A 128 4.97 3.14 24.74
CA GLY A 128 5.87 4.03 25.49
C GLY A 128 7.29 4.06 24.93
N ARG A 129 7.46 3.76 23.65
CA ARG A 129 8.75 3.76 22.95
C ARG A 129 8.75 4.82 21.86
N GLU A 130 9.88 5.46 21.67
CA GLU A 130 10.12 6.28 20.48
C GLU A 130 10.96 5.47 19.49
N LEU A 131 10.59 5.53 18.21
CA LEU A 131 11.45 4.99 17.16
C LEU A 131 12.69 5.87 17.04
N THR A 132 13.83 5.30 17.40
CA THR A 132 15.12 5.95 17.25
C THR A 132 15.74 5.49 15.92
N GLY A 133 15.87 6.43 14.99
CA GLY A 133 16.51 6.21 13.69
C GLY A 133 15.57 6.15 12.50
N ASP A 134 16.17 6.12 11.32
CA ASP A 134 15.47 6.03 10.04
C ASP A 134 14.84 4.64 9.85
N CYS A 135 13.59 4.62 9.47
CA CYS A 135 12.92 3.39 9.11
C CYS A 135 13.45 2.88 7.76
N LEU A 136 14.00 1.67 7.75
CA LEU A 136 14.50 1.04 6.54
C LEU A 136 13.34 0.52 5.70
N VAL A 137 13.29 0.91 4.43
CA VAL A 137 12.31 0.41 3.45
C VAL A 137 13.01 -0.54 2.50
N VAL A 138 12.58 -1.80 2.45
CA VAL A 138 13.22 -2.88 1.68
C VAL A 138 12.22 -3.52 0.74
N ARG A 139 12.54 -3.57 -0.56
CA ARG A 139 11.74 -4.33 -1.54
C ARG A 139 12.15 -5.81 -1.51
N LEU A 140 11.17 -6.67 -1.33
CA LEU A 140 11.37 -8.12 -1.39
C LEU A 140 11.37 -8.60 -2.86
N GLY A 141 12.20 -9.59 -3.17
CA GLY A 141 12.26 -10.22 -4.49
C GLY A 141 13.25 -9.60 -5.47
N ASP A 142 13.96 -8.52 -5.11
CA ASP A 142 15.01 -7.92 -5.94
C ASP A 142 16.40 -8.57 -5.78
N ASP A 143 16.53 -9.55 -4.92
CA ASP A 143 17.77 -10.33 -4.78
C ASP A 143 18.01 -11.23 -6.00
N LYS A 144 18.50 -10.63 -7.08
CA LYS A 144 19.23 -11.39 -8.09
C LYS A 144 20.50 -11.91 -7.42
N PRO A 145 20.74 -13.24 -7.35
CA PRO A 145 21.97 -13.75 -6.81
C PRO A 145 23.11 -13.12 -7.59
N LYS A 146 23.98 -12.36 -6.93
CA LYS A 146 25.24 -11.88 -7.50
C LYS A 146 25.96 -13.12 -8.02
N ARG A 147 26.04 -13.28 -9.35
CA ARG A 147 26.90 -14.29 -9.96
C ARG A 147 28.28 -14.08 -9.39
N ARG A 148 28.75 -15.03 -8.55
CA ARG A 148 30.15 -15.12 -8.21
C ARG A 148 30.91 -15.33 -9.51
N THR A 149 31.58 -14.30 -9.95
CA THR A 149 32.65 -14.42 -10.97
C THR A 149 33.77 -15.17 -10.29
N THR A 150 33.82 -16.49 -10.54
CA THR A 150 34.99 -17.28 -10.26
C THR A 150 36.06 -16.81 -11.24
N SER A 151 36.97 -15.96 -10.78
CA SER A 151 38.22 -15.69 -11.47
C SER A 151 38.99 -16.99 -11.58
N LYS A 152 39.05 -17.55 -12.78
CA LYS A 152 40.00 -18.62 -13.11
C LYS A 152 41.41 -18.06 -12.95
N LYS A 153 42.06 -18.48 -11.91
CA LYS A 153 43.50 -18.34 -11.75
C LYS A 153 44.15 -19.26 -12.80
N THR A 154 44.70 -18.69 -13.83
CA THR A 154 45.53 -19.41 -14.78
C THR A 154 46.90 -19.50 -14.17
N ASP A 155 47.23 -20.68 -13.63
CA ASP A 155 48.62 -20.99 -13.30
C ASP A 155 49.36 -21.27 -14.60
N HIS A 156 50.19 -20.33 -15.03
CA HIS A 156 51.26 -20.62 -15.95
C HIS A 156 52.45 -21.14 -15.15
N GLN A 157 52.63 -22.47 -15.17
CA GLN A 157 53.92 -23.06 -14.91
C GLN A 157 54.79 -22.80 -16.10
N ALA A 158 55.79 -21.92 -15.90
CA ALA A 158 56.95 -21.88 -16.80
C ALA A 158 57.94 -22.94 -16.34
N VAL A 159 58.33 -23.76 -17.32
CA VAL A 159 59.45 -24.68 -17.18
C VAL A 159 60.74 -23.94 -17.53
#